data_2679d6627b7aae28be1eae83fbdd7bb5
#
_entry.id   2679d6627b7aae28be1eae83fbdd7bb5
#
_cell.length_a   1.000
_cell.length_b   1.000
_cell.length_c   1.000
_cell.angle_alpha   90.00
_cell.angle_beta   90.00
_cell.angle_gamma   90.00
#
_symmetry.space_group_name_H-M   'P 1'
#
loop_
_entity.id
_entity.type
_entity.pdbx_description
1 polymer ?
#
loop_
_entity_poly.entity_id
_entity_poly.type
_entity_poly.pdbx_seq_one_letter_code
_entity_poly.pdbx_strand_id
1 'polypeptide(L)'
;MEKKQFYITTPIYYPSSNLHIGHTYCTVMADAMARFKRLTGYDVMFLTGTDEHGQKIQKVAQEHGCSPQEYVDEIVDGIKKLWKTMEISYDDFIRTTEERHVKRVQELFMKMYEKGDIYKGEYEGWYCTPCESFWTETQAEEGKCPDCGR
;
A
#
# COMPACT_ATOMS: atom_id res chain seq x y z
N MET A 1 2.06 34.96 10.09
CA MET A 1 0.87 34.35 9.47
C MET A 1 1.07 32.85 9.45
N GLU A 2 0.09 32.09 9.89
CA GLU A 2 0.09 30.62 9.83
C GLU A 2 0.09 30.18 8.36
N LYS A 3 0.98 29.23 8.00
CA LYS A 3 1.03 28.72 6.63
C LYS A 3 -0.20 27.86 6.36
N LYS A 4 -0.77 27.95 5.16
CA LYS A 4 -1.81 27.02 4.72
C LYS A 4 -1.22 25.61 4.63
N GLN A 5 -1.94 24.63 5.16
CA GLN A 5 -1.52 23.23 5.12
C GLN A 5 -1.92 22.58 3.79
N PHE A 6 -1.07 21.67 3.32
CA PHE A 6 -1.33 20.85 2.14
C PHE A 6 -0.83 19.43 2.36
N TYR A 7 -1.73 18.45 2.23
CA TYR A 7 -1.42 17.05 2.38
C TYR A 7 -1.56 16.32 1.04
N ILE A 8 -0.58 15.53 0.68
CA ILE A 8 -0.58 14.71 -0.53
C ILE A 8 0.02 13.35 -0.25
N THR A 9 -0.58 12.32 -0.88
CA THR A 9 -0.08 10.95 -0.80
C THR A 9 0.09 10.35 -2.18
N THR A 10 0.99 9.36 -2.29
CA THR A 10 0.92 8.35 -3.34
C THR A 10 -0.01 7.21 -2.90
N PRO A 11 -0.42 6.30 -3.81
CA PRO A 11 -0.81 4.95 -3.40
C PRO A 11 0.33 4.31 -2.60
N ILE A 12 -0.01 3.47 -1.62
CA ILE A 12 0.99 2.61 -0.98
C ILE A 12 1.29 1.44 -1.91
N TYR A 13 2.57 1.21 -2.21
CA TYR A 13 2.97 0.24 -3.22
C TYR A 13 3.05 -1.17 -2.63
N TYR A 14 2.55 -2.15 -3.39
CA TYR A 14 2.56 -3.55 -2.99
C TYR A 14 3.94 -4.18 -3.28
N PRO A 15 4.74 -4.54 -2.26
CA PRO A 15 6.12 -4.96 -2.43
C PRO A 15 6.23 -6.46 -2.76
N SER A 16 5.44 -6.95 -3.72
CA SER A 16 5.53 -8.32 -4.22
C SER A 16 6.65 -8.51 -5.25
N SER A 17 7.21 -7.42 -5.77
CA SER A 17 8.34 -7.39 -6.71
C SER A 17 8.92 -5.97 -6.78
N ASN A 18 10.00 -5.81 -7.53
CA ASN A 18 10.56 -4.48 -7.82
C ASN A 18 9.54 -3.56 -8.50
N LEU A 19 9.62 -2.27 -8.17
CA LEU A 19 8.78 -1.26 -8.80
C LEU A 19 9.11 -1.10 -10.28
N HIS A 20 8.13 -0.70 -11.06
CA HIS A 20 8.26 -0.37 -12.47
C HIS A 20 7.94 1.12 -12.73
N ILE A 21 8.11 1.56 -13.96
CA ILE A 21 7.95 2.98 -14.36
C ILE A 21 6.57 3.57 -14.02
N GLY A 22 5.52 2.76 -13.96
CA GLY A 22 4.19 3.21 -13.56
C GLY A 22 4.13 3.71 -12.11
N HIS A 23 4.82 3.03 -11.18
CA HIS A 23 4.95 3.48 -9.79
C HIS A 23 5.72 4.80 -9.71
N THR A 24 6.82 4.89 -10.46
CA THR A 24 7.66 6.09 -10.56
C THR A 24 6.88 7.28 -11.08
N TYR A 25 6.05 7.07 -12.10
CA TYR A 25 5.17 8.10 -12.67
C TYR A 25 4.25 8.70 -11.61
N CYS A 26 3.52 7.88 -10.85
CA CYS A 26 2.63 8.36 -9.77
C CYS A 26 3.40 9.13 -8.71
N THR A 27 4.59 8.63 -8.31
CA THR A 27 5.40 9.27 -7.27
C THR A 27 5.95 10.61 -7.71
N VAL A 28 6.45 10.71 -8.95
CA VAL A 28 6.97 11.98 -9.52
C VAL A 28 5.86 13.02 -9.65
N MET A 29 4.64 12.63 -10.02
CA MET A 29 3.50 13.56 -10.07
C MET A 29 3.18 14.14 -8.70
N ALA A 30 3.15 13.29 -7.66
CA ALA A 30 2.93 13.74 -6.28
C ALA A 30 4.06 14.63 -5.78
N ASP A 31 5.32 14.26 -6.07
CA ASP A 31 6.50 15.04 -5.71
C ASP A 31 6.52 16.42 -6.38
N ALA A 32 6.20 16.50 -7.66
CA ALA A 32 6.10 17.77 -8.39
C ALA A 32 5.06 18.71 -7.75
N MET A 33 3.90 18.16 -7.37
CA MET A 33 2.87 18.94 -6.67
C MET A 33 3.31 19.36 -5.27
N ALA A 34 3.94 18.49 -4.50
CA ALA A 34 4.47 18.78 -3.18
C ALA A 34 5.51 19.92 -3.25
N ARG A 35 6.46 19.84 -4.19
CA ARG A 35 7.45 20.89 -4.44
C ARG A 35 6.82 22.22 -4.85
N PHE A 36 5.87 22.20 -5.77
CA PHE A 36 5.13 23.40 -6.17
C PHE A 36 4.44 24.07 -4.98
N LYS A 37 3.77 23.30 -4.14
CA LYS A 37 3.09 23.81 -2.94
C LYS A 37 4.07 24.40 -1.93
N ARG A 38 5.23 23.77 -1.71
CA ARG A 38 6.30 24.31 -0.86
C ARG A 38 6.81 25.65 -1.41
N LEU A 39 7.05 25.73 -2.73
CA LEU A 39 7.49 26.96 -3.38
C LEU A 39 6.45 28.11 -3.28
N THR A 40 5.15 27.76 -3.23
CA THR A 40 4.06 28.74 -3.06
C THR A 40 3.73 29.03 -1.59
N GLY A 41 4.58 28.60 -0.66
CA GLY A 41 4.50 28.98 0.76
C GLY A 41 3.59 28.13 1.63
N TYR A 42 3.11 26.97 1.15
CA TYR A 42 2.35 26.04 1.97
C TYR A 42 3.27 25.24 2.92
N ASP A 43 2.70 24.83 4.04
CA ASP A 43 3.22 23.77 4.90
C ASP A 43 2.74 22.42 4.32
N VAL A 44 3.69 21.62 3.83
CA VAL A 44 3.37 20.41 3.03
C VAL A 44 3.77 19.16 3.78
N MET A 45 2.84 18.21 3.88
CA MET A 45 3.09 16.84 4.27
C MET A 45 2.89 15.92 3.05
N PHE A 46 3.98 15.30 2.58
CA PHE A 46 3.97 14.34 1.49
C PHE A 46 4.27 12.93 2.03
N LEU A 47 3.27 12.05 1.99
CA LEU A 47 3.35 10.67 2.46
C LEU A 47 3.40 9.69 1.29
N THR A 48 4.33 8.75 1.34
CA THR A 48 4.36 7.54 0.50
C THR A 48 4.57 6.31 1.37
N GLY A 49 4.58 5.12 0.80
CA GLY A 49 4.77 3.92 1.60
C GLY A 49 4.51 2.62 0.85
N THR A 50 4.39 1.54 1.63
CA THR A 50 4.19 0.18 1.13
C THR A 50 3.06 -0.54 1.86
N ASP A 51 2.30 -1.34 1.09
CA ASP A 51 1.28 -2.27 1.59
C ASP A 51 1.88 -3.68 1.66
N GLU A 52 2.19 -4.16 2.88
CA GLU A 52 3.10 -5.28 3.11
C GLU A 52 2.43 -6.57 3.58
N HIS A 53 1.11 -6.60 3.65
CA HIS A 53 0.36 -7.80 4.03
C HIS A 53 -0.25 -8.51 2.81
N GLY A 54 -0.52 -9.81 2.95
CA GLY A 54 -1.25 -10.58 1.97
C GLY A 54 -0.64 -11.95 1.65
N GLN A 55 -1.46 -12.86 1.14
CA GLN A 55 -1.04 -14.23 0.79
C GLN A 55 0.00 -14.26 -0.33
N LYS A 56 -0.05 -13.29 -1.24
CA LYS A 56 0.91 -13.16 -2.33
C LYS A 56 2.32 -12.90 -1.82
N ILE A 57 2.47 -11.99 -0.84
CA ILE A 57 3.76 -11.71 -0.17
C ILE A 57 4.27 -12.96 0.53
N GLN A 58 3.40 -13.64 1.29
CA GLN A 58 3.78 -14.87 1.99
C GLN A 58 4.29 -15.94 1.02
N LYS A 59 3.60 -16.15 -0.10
CA LYS A 59 3.97 -17.14 -1.11
C LYS A 59 5.33 -16.81 -1.74
N VAL A 60 5.53 -15.56 -2.16
CA VAL A 60 6.79 -15.14 -2.77
C VAL A 60 7.95 -15.24 -1.79
N ALA A 61 7.76 -14.87 -0.52
CA ALA A 61 8.77 -15.05 0.52
C ALA A 61 9.17 -16.51 0.71
N GLN A 62 8.19 -17.43 0.72
CA GLN A 62 8.44 -18.88 0.78
C GLN A 62 9.26 -19.37 -0.43
N GLU A 63 8.95 -18.90 -1.64
CA GLU A 63 9.69 -19.23 -2.86
C GLU A 63 11.16 -18.74 -2.80
N HIS A 64 11.43 -17.64 -2.06
CA HIS A 64 12.77 -17.11 -1.80
C HIS A 64 13.44 -17.71 -0.56
N GLY A 65 12.76 -18.58 0.18
CA GLY A 65 13.32 -19.25 1.37
C GLY A 65 13.53 -18.34 2.58
N CYS A 66 12.77 -17.22 2.68
CA CYS A 66 12.84 -16.27 3.77
C CYS A 66 11.47 -16.00 4.41
N SER A 67 11.45 -15.29 5.52
CA SER A 67 10.19 -14.84 6.13
C SER A 67 9.55 -13.72 5.32
N PRO A 68 8.21 -13.52 5.40
CA PRO A 68 7.55 -12.39 4.76
C PRO A 68 8.16 -11.03 5.16
N GLN A 69 8.56 -10.86 6.41
CA GLN A 69 9.16 -9.62 6.89
C GLN A 69 10.53 -9.36 6.25
N GLU A 70 11.40 -10.36 6.20
CA GLU A 70 12.71 -10.24 5.55
C GLU A 70 12.57 -9.92 4.07
N TYR A 71 11.61 -10.55 3.39
CA TYR A 71 11.35 -10.28 1.98
C TYR A 71 10.92 -8.83 1.74
N VAL A 72 9.92 -8.34 2.49
CA VAL A 72 9.44 -6.96 2.30
C VAL A 72 10.48 -5.94 2.73
N ASP A 73 11.33 -6.22 3.72
CA ASP A 73 12.42 -5.34 4.13
C ASP A 73 13.41 -5.11 2.98
N GLU A 74 13.80 -6.16 2.26
CA GLU A 74 14.68 -6.07 1.10
C GLU A 74 14.06 -5.23 -0.03
N ILE A 75 12.79 -5.48 -0.36
CA ILE A 75 12.09 -4.73 -1.41
C ILE A 75 11.93 -3.26 -1.02
N VAL A 76 11.56 -2.97 0.23
CA VAL A 76 11.42 -1.58 0.74
C VAL A 76 12.74 -0.83 0.69
N ASP A 77 13.85 -1.47 1.03
CA ASP A 77 15.19 -0.87 0.89
C ASP A 77 15.49 -0.51 -0.55
N GLY A 78 15.12 -1.36 -1.50
CA GLY A 78 15.22 -1.08 -2.93
C GLY A 78 14.37 0.13 -3.34
N ILE A 79 13.13 0.21 -2.86
CA ILE A 79 12.22 1.35 -3.10
C ILE A 79 12.81 2.65 -2.56
N LYS A 80 13.29 2.65 -1.32
CA LYS A 80 13.90 3.84 -0.71
C LYS A 80 15.16 4.30 -1.44
N LYS A 81 15.97 3.36 -1.93
CA LYS A 81 17.13 3.69 -2.79
C LYS A 81 16.71 4.32 -4.12
N LEU A 82 15.65 3.79 -4.75
CA LEU A 82 15.08 4.37 -5.96
C LEU A 82 14.58 5.80 -5.73
N TRP A 83 13.79 6.03 -4.67
CA TRP A 83 13.30 7.37 -4.33
C TRP A 83 14.43 8.35 -4.02
N LYS A 84 15.49 7.88 -3.38
CA LYS A 84 16.70 8.70 -3.17
C LYS A 84 17.38 9.06 -4.49
N THR A 85 17.54 8.11 -5.40
CA THR A 85 18.14 8.35 -6.73
C THR A 85 17.32 9.35 -7.56
N MET A 86 16.00 9.33 -7.40
CA MET A 86 15.07 10.23 -8.08
C MET A 86 14.83 11.54 -7.33
N GLU A 87 15.49 11.73 -6.19
CA GLU A 87 15.36 12.92 -5.34
C GLU A 87 13.91 13.20 -4.91
N ILE A 88 13.10 12.15 -4.69
CA ILE A 88 11.72 12.28 -4.22
C ILE A 88 11.70 12.90 -2.82
N SER A 89 10.95 13.99 -2.66
CA SER A 89 10.95 14.82 -1.47
C SER A 89 9.85 14.49 -0.46
N TYR A 90 9.54 13.20 -0.28
CA TYR A 90 8.56 12.76 0.72
C TYR A 90 9.01 13.11 2.15
N ASP A 91 8.07 13.46 3.00
CA ASP A 91 8.30 13.78 4.41
C ASP A 91 8.25 12.53 5.29
N ASP A 92 7.41 11.56 4.93
CA ASP A 92 7.29 10.30 5.66
C ASP A 92 7.06 9.12 4.70
N PHE A 93 7.58 7.95 5.11
CA PHE A 93 7.40 6.68 4.42
C PHE A 93 6.73 5.71 5.40
N ILE A 94 5.45 5.40 5.17
CA ILE A 94 4.69 4.48 6.01
C ILE A 94 4.78 3.04 5.51
N ARG A 95 4.99 2.11 6.41
CA ARG A 95 4.89 0.68 6.15
C ARG A 95 3.71 0.11 6.93
N THR A 96 2.87 -0.70 6.29
CA THR A 96 1.71 -1.29 6.98
C THR A 96 2.11 -2.30 8.06
N THR A 97 3.36 -2.78 8.07
CA THR A 97 3.95 -3.62 9.11
C THR A 97 4.53 -2.84 10.29
N GLU A 98 4.70 -1.51 10.19
CA GLU A 98 5.20 -0.71 11.29
C GLU A 98 4.22 -0.66 12.47
N GLU A 99 4.75 -0.77 13.70
CA GLU A 99 3.96 -0.75 14.93
C GLU A 99 3.08 0.51 15.02
N ARG A 100 3.59 1.67 14.60
CA ARG A 100 2.84 2.93 14.61
C ARG A 100 1.58 2.87 13.71
N HIS A 101 1.65 2.15 12.57
CA HIS A 101 0.50 1.93 11.69
C HIS A 101 -0.47 0.91 12.30
N VAL A 102 0.05 -0.26 12.69
CA VAL A 102 -0.74 -1.35 13.28
C VAL A 102 -1.56 -0.86 14.47
N LYS A 103 -0.93 -0.13 15.38
CA LYS A 103 -1.59 0.43 16.56
C LYS A 103 -2.76 1.36 16.18
N ARG A 104 -2.57 2.25 15.21
CA ARG A 104 -3.63 3.17 14.76
C ARG A 104 -4.80 2.45 14.09
N VAL A 105 -4.48 1.46 13.24
CA VAL A 105 -5.53 0.62 12.62
C VAL A 105 -6.32 -0.13 13.67
N GLN A 106 -5.67 -0.74 14.66
CA GLN A 106 -6.34 -1.43 15.76
C GLN A 106 -7.22 -0.48 16.58
N GLU A 107 -6.74 0.70 16.95
CA GLU A 107 -7.52 1.71 17.67
C GLU A 107 -8.77 2.12 16.89
N LEU A 108 -8.66 2.35 15.60
CA LEU A 108 -9.78 2.74 14.74
C LEU A 108 -10.77 1.58 14.56
N PHE A 109 -10.26 0.36 14.31
CA PHE A 109 -11.07 -0.85 14.18
C PHE A 109 -11.91 -1.08 15.45
N MET A 110 -11.29 -0.99 16.62
CA MET A 110 -12.00 -1.18 17.89
C MET A 110 -13.10 -0.14 18.11
N LYS A 111 -12.87 1.13 17.78
CA LYS A 111 -13.91 2.17 17.85
C LYS A 111 -15.11 1.85 16.95
N MET A 112 -14.88 1.35 15.74
CA MET A 112 -15.95 0.97 14.82
C MET A 112 -16.67 -0.30 15.29
N TYR A 113 -15.93 -1.25 15.84
CA TYR A 113 -16.49 -2.48 16.41
C TYR A 113 -17.39 -2.18 17.64
N GLU A 114 -16.92 -1.36 18.58
CA GLU A 114 -17.66 -0.96 19.76
C GLU A 114 -18.92 -0.15 19.41
N LYS A 115 -18.86 0.61 18.32
CA LYS A 115 -20.02 1.35 17.80
C LYS A 115 -21.04 0.44 17.10
N GLY A 116 -20.67 -0.80 16.75
CA GLY A 116 -21.53 -1.75 16.05
C GLY A 116 -21.50 -1.62 14.53
N ASP A 117 -20.60 -0.80 13.97
CA ASP A 117 -20.44 -0.65 12.52
C ASP A 117 -19.70 -1.86 11.89
N ILE A 118 -18.96 -2.63 12.71
CA ILE A 118 -18.26 -3.85 12.32
C ILE A 118 -18.80 -5.03 13.12
N TYR A 119 -19.10 -6.13 12.46
CA TYR A 119 -19.51 -7.37 13.07
C TYR A 119 -18.87 -8.57 12.38
N LYS A 120 -18.79 -9.70 13.09
CA LYS A 120 -18.30 -10.96 12.51
C LYS A 120 -19.39 -11.57 11.64
N GLY A 121 -19.08 -11.78 10.36
CA GLY A 121 -19.93 -12.44 9.39
C GLY A 121 -19.19 -13.57 8.67
N GLU A 122 -19.92 -14.29 7.83
CA GLU A 122 -19.37 -15.29 6.93
C GLU A 122 -19.64 -14.86 5.49
N TYR A 123 -18.66 -15.08 4.63
CA TYR A 123 -18.79 -14.86 3.20
C TYR A 123 -18.21 -16.07 2.46
N GLU A 124 -18.98 -16.64 1.56
CA GLU A 124 -18.56 -17.76 0.71
C GLU A 124 -18.51 -17.32 -0.74
N GLY A 125 -17.42 -17.61 -1.42
CA GLY A 125 -17.22 -17.27 -2.83
C GLY A 125 -15.91 -17.84 -3.35
N TRP A 126 -15.71 -17.75 -4.66
CA TRP A 126 -14.46 -18.11 -5.31
C TRP A 126 -13.39 -17.07 -4.99
N TYR A 127 -12.22 -17.51 -4.52
CA TYR A 127 -11.11 -16.63 -4.19
C TYR A 127 -9.94 -16.80 -5.15
N CYS A 128 -9.55 -15.70 -5.80
CA CYS A 128 -8.36 -15.67 -6.65
C CYS A 128 -7.16 -15.17 -5.87
N THR A 129 -6.26 -16.04 -5.48
CA THR A 129 -5.04 -15.67 -4.73
C THR A 129 -4.13 -14.67 -5.46
N PRO A 130 -3.89 -14.80 -6.81
CA PRO A 130 -3.07 -13.82 -7.52
C PRO A 130 -3.66 -12.41 -7.59
N CYS A 131 -5.00 -12.28 -7.60
CA CYS A 131 -5.70 -10.98 -7.62
C CYS A 131 -6.16 -10.55 -6.22
N GLU A 132 -6.08 -11.45 -5.23
CA GLU A 132 -6.54 -11.24 -3.85
C GLU A 132 -8.00 -10.77 -3.79
N SER A 133 -8.85 -11.35 -4.65
CA SER A 133 -10.24 -10.93 -4.84
C SER A 133 -11.21 -12.08 -4.77
N PHE A 134 -12.38 -11.83 -4.16
CA PHE A 134 -13.51 -12.75 -4.16
C PHE A 134 -14.41 -12.51 -5.36
N TRP A 135 -14.97 -13.60 -5.90
CA TRP A 135 -15.90 -13.59 -7.01
C TRP A 135 -17.13 -14.46 -6.69
N THR A 136 -18.29 -14.00 -7.09
CA THR A 136 -19.49 -14.85 -7.05
C THR A 136 -19.41 -15.89 -8.15
N GLU A 137 -20.18 -16.97 -8.02
CA GLU A 137 -20.26 -18.04 -9.03
C GLU A 137 -20.64 -17.51 -10.42
N THR A 138 -21.53 -16.51 -10.46
CA THR A 138 -21.95 -15.85 -11.71
C THR A 138 -20.87 -14.95 -12.33
N GLN A 139 -19.93 -14.45 -11.53
CA GLN A 139 -18.82 -13.63 -12.03
C GLN A 139 -17.61 -14.46 -12.46
N ALA A 140 -17.43 -15.61 -11.84
CA ALA A 140 -16.37 -16.57 -12.19
C ALA A 140 -16.85 -17.47 -13.34
N GLU A 141 -17.01 -16.89 -14.53
CA GLU A 141 -17.40 -17.63 -15.75
C GLU A 141 -16.44 -18.78 -16.03
N GLU A 142 -16.98 -19.99 -16.22
CA GLU A 142 -16.20 -21.22 -16.43
C GLU A 142 -15.19 -21.54 -15.31
N GLY A 143 -15.41 -21.03 -14.09
CA GLY A 143 -14.52 -21.25 -12.95
C GLY A 143 -13.19 -20.48 -13.06
N LYS A 144 -13.12 -19.42 -13.85
CA LYS A 144 -11.94 -18.58 -14.02
C LYS A 144 -12.11 -17.21 -13.39
N CYS A 145 -11.01 -16.65 -12.92
CA CYS A 145 -10.98 -15.29 -12.43
C CYS A 145 -11.21 -14.28 -13.56
N PRO A 146 -12.21 -13.37 -13.48
CA PRO A 146 -12.47 -12.39 -14.52
C PRO A 146 -11.30 -11.44 -14.78
N ASP A 147 -10.49 -11.14 -13.75
CA ASP A 147 -9.38 -10.18 -13.89
C ASP A 147 -8.13 -10.78 -14.54
N CYS A 148 -7.77 -12.02 -14.20
CA CYS A 148 -6.50 -12.60 -14.65
C CYS A 148 -6.64 -13.87 -15.49
N GLY A 149 -7.88 -14.39 -15.69
CA GLY A 149 -8.17 -15.55 -16.51
C GLY A 149 -7.70 -16.91 -15.95
N ARG A 150 -7.18 -16.95 -14.70
CA ARG A 150 -6.73 -18.18 -14.03
C ARG A 150 -7.86 -18.92 -13.35
#